data_e1bb884b5ba198798d4dea4d0b91ab8a
#
_entry.id   e1bb884b5ba198798d4dea4d0b91ab8a
#
_cell.length_a   1.000
_cell.length_b   1.000
_cell.length_c   1.000
_cell.angle_alpha   90.00
_cell.angle_beta   90.00
_cell.angle_gamma   90.00
#
_symmetry.space_group_name_H-M   'P 1'
#
loop_
_entity.id
_entity.type
_entity.pdbx_description
1 polymer ?
#
loop_
_entity_poly.entity_id
_entity_poly.type
_entity_poly.pdbx_seq_one_letter_code
_entity_poly.pdbx_strand_id
1 'polypeptide(L)'
;MDINKGNYGIDTPERFERYMEARAFGHREAFFEYRKNWTEYPARGYVSEYPLSLEFQISDVCNLKCPMCYRSKSDYVQDPNRLMDFELFKKAIDETAWKVPAIRFNSSGESVLHPQFIEMVKYAKDRGAVEVSFITNAGAISLELFEKLLLAGVDWMTVSVDGIYEEYEKIRYPLKFDELYEKLKGMKEIKRRYSSPKPAINIQGVWPMIEPDIEKYIDLMTPVSDYINYNTYIDVDKLHSGCLLEAEPEFTCSEPYQRLLILINGDVRPCCGYAEKSEWGVVGNAWNDSINEIWHGERLERFRELCSTPGGYKELEMCKSCVVAHKIKEKAVKIHGETRVIKTEYV
;
A
#
# COMPACT_ATOMS: atom_id res chain seq x y z
N MET A 1 1.06 -5.32 -19.41
CA MET A 1 0.66 -4.35 -18.38
C MET A 1 1.77 -4.21 -17.36
N ASP A 2 2.26 -3.00 -17.14
CA ASP A 2 3.22 -2.68 -16.07
C ASP A 2 2.50 -2.67 -14.72
N ILE A 3 2.81 -3.65 -13.88
CA ILE A 3 1.95 -4.00 -12.73
C ILE A 3 2.30 -3.24 -11.46
N ASN A 4 3.32 -2.38 -11.46
CA ASN A 4 3.73 -1.74 -10.21
C ASN A 4 4.59 -0.49 -10.43
N LYS A 5 4.00 0.56 -10.95
CA LYS A 5 4.70 1.83 -11.18
C LYS A 5 4.88 2.71 -9.92
N GLY A 6 4.77 2.19 -8.73
CA GLY A 6 4.87 2.99 -7.51
C GLY A 6 5.90 2.50 -6.49
N ASN A 7 6.22 1.21 -6.52
CA ASN A 7 7.11 0.58 -5.54
C ASN A 7 8.26 -0.12 -6.24
N TYR A 8 9.47 0.32 -6.00
CA TYR A 8 10.67 -0.22 -6.63
C TYR A 8 11.62 -0.82 -5.60
N GLY A 9 12.08 -2.05 -5.85
CA GLY A 9 13.07 -2.69 -5.01
C GLY A 9 14.43 -1.98 -5.10
N ILE A 10 15.07 -1.82 -3.97
CA ILE A 10 16.43 -1.30 -3.85
C ILE A 10 17.35 -2.32 -3.19
N ASP A 11 16.77 -3.40 -2.75
CA ASP A 11 17.42 -4.53 -2.08
C ASP A 11 17.91 -5.58 -3.10
N THR A 12 18.57 -6.63 -2.62
CA THR A 12 19.07 -7.71 -3.47
C THR A 12 17.97 -8.72 -3.83
N PRO A 13 18.11 -9.45 -4.96
CA PRO A 13 17.17 -10.50 -5.34
C PRO A 13 16.99 -11.57 -4.26
N GLU A 14 18.07 -11.97 -3.58
CA GLU A 14 18.04 -12.99 -2.53
C GLU A 14 17.27 -12.52 -1.29
N ARG A 15 17.34 -11.21 -0.95
CA ARG A 15 16.53 -10.63 0.13
C ARG A 15 15.07 -10.56 -0.27
N PHE A 16 14.78 -10.23 -1.53
CA PHE A 16 13.41 -10.26 -2.06
C PHE A 16 12.80 -11.67 -1.99
N GLU A 17 13.54 -12.69 -2.42
CA GLU A 17 13.06 -14.08 -2.34
C GLU A 17 12.77 -14.49 -0.89
N ARG A 18 13.68 -14.22 0.05
CA ARG A 18 13.46 -14.49 1.48
C ARG A 18 12.26 -13.73 2.04
N TYR A 19 12.07 -12.48 1.63
CA TYR A 19 10.91 -11.67 2.01
C TYR A 19 9.60 -12.30 1.50
N MET A 20 9.58 -12.77 0.26
CA MET A 20 8.40 -13.45 -0.30
C MET A 20 8.11 -14.78 0.42
N GLU A 21 9.12 -15.59 0.73
CA GLU A 21 8.95 -16.81 1.51
C GLU A 21 8.49 -16.53 2.96
N ALA A 22 8.98 -15.46 3.58
CA ALA A 22 8.50 -15.04 4.89
C ALA A 22 7.00 -14.68 4.86
N ARG A 23 6.54 -13.94 3.85
CA ARG A 23 5.11 -13.63 3.65
C ARG A 23 4.27 -14.87 3.37
N ALA A 24 4.81 -15.81 2.61
CA ALA A 24 4.14 -17.07 2.25
C ALA A 24 4.07 -18.09 3.41
N PHE A 25 4.80 -17.85 4.49
CA PHE A 25 4.89 -18.80 5.60
C PHE A 25 3.50 -19.21 6.15
N GLY A 26 3.25 -20.51 6.24
CA GLY A 26 1.96 -21.07 6.67
C GLY A 26 0.89 -21.21 5.58
N HIS A 27 1.06 -20.52 4.41
CA HIS A 27 0.08 -20.56 3.31
C HIS A 27 0.76 -20.50 1.93
N ARG A 28 1.89 -21.21 1.79
CA ARG A 28 2.82 -21.05 0.67
C ARG A 28 2.14 -21.24 -0.70
N GLU A 29 1.40 -22.31 -0.88
CA GLU A 29 0.73 -22.63 -2.15
C GLU A 29 -0.29 -21.55 -2.52
N ALA A 30 -1.24 -21.25 -1.63
CA ALA A 30 -2.27 -20.23 -1.84
C ALA A 30 -1.67 -18.83 -2.05
N PHE A 31 -0.56 -18.52 -1.34
CA PHE A 31 0.13 -17.24 -1.50
C PHE A 31 0.73 -17.11 -2.92
N PHE A 32 1.50 -18.07 -3.39
CA PHE A 32 2.12 -17.99 -4.71
C PHE A 32 1.11 -18.10 -5.85
N GLU A 33 0.02 -18.84 -5.65
CA GLU A 33 -1.09 -18.88 -6.60
C GLU A 33 -1.73 -17.50 -6.78
N TYR A 34 -2.13 -16.85 -5.68
CA TYR A 34 -2.73 -15.51 -5.79
C TYR A 34 -1.74 -14.48 -6.34
N ARG A 35 -0.44 -14.58 -6.00
CA ARG A 35 0.60 -13.70 -6.56
C ARG A 35 0.81 -13.92 -8.06
N LYS A 36 0.71 -15.14 -8.55
CA LYS A 36 0.68 -15.47 -9.97
C LYS A 36 -0.55 -14.84 -10.64
N ASN A 37 -1.73 -15.04 -10.05
CA ASN A 37 -2.98 -14.49 -10.57
C ASN A 37 -3.00 -12.96 -10.60
N TRP A 38 -2.30 -12.31 -9.68
CA TRP A 38 -2.10 -10.86 -9.66
C TRP A 38 -1.53 -10.30 -10.98
N THR A 39 -0.70 -11.08 -11.64
CA THR A 39 -0.10 -10.72 -12.94
C THR A 39 -0.92 -11.27 -14.11
N GLU A 40 -1.38 -12.51 -14.01
CA GLU A 40 -2.00 -13.20 -15.13
C GLU A 40 -3.43 -12.72 -15.42
N TYR A 41 -4.23 -12.39 -14.39
CA TYR A 41 -5.60 -11.95 -14.61
C TYR A 41 -5.69 -10.65 -15.42
N PRO A 42 -5.00 -9.57 -15.05
CA PRO A 42 -4.99 -8.37 -15.87
C PRO A 42 -4.45 -8.59 -17.28
N ALA A 43 -3.37 -9.40 -17.41
CA ALA A 43 -2.74 -9.68 -18.71
C ALA A 43 -3.68 -10.38 -19.69
N ARG A 44 -4.65 -11.14 -19.17
CA ARG A 44 -5.66 -11.87 -19.95
C ARG A 44 -7.01 -11.15 -20.03
N GLY A 45 -7.19 -10.02 -19.35
CA GLY A 45 -8.51 -9.40 -19.16
C GLY A 45 -9.49 -10.30 -18.40
N TYR A 46 -8.98 -11.22 -17.56
CA TYR A 46 -9.81 -12.16 -16.82
C TYR A 46 -10.31 -11.53 -15.52
N VAL A 47 -11.63 -11.60 -15.32
CA VAL A 47 -12.29 -11.17 -14.09
C VAL A 47 -12.64 -12.40 -13.26
N SER A 48 -12.03 -12.51 -12.09
CA SER A 48 -12.30 -13.59 -11.13
C SER A 48 -13.66 -13.39 -10.44
N GLU A 49 -14.15 -14.43 -9.75
CA GLU A 49 -15.41 -14.34 -8.97
C GLU A 49 -15.38 -13.23 -7.91
N TYR A 50 -14.23 -13.02 -7.26
CA TYR A 50 -13.95 -11.95 -6.30
C TYR A 50 -12.61 -11.31 -6.59
N PRO A 51 -12.34 -10.08 -6.10
CA PRO A 51 -11.02 -9.46 -6.24
C PRO A 51 -9.93 -10.29 -5.54
N LEU A 52 -8.70 -10.14 -6.00
CA LEU A 52 -7.52 -10.77 -5.35
C LEU A 52 -7.14 -10.07 -4.03
N SER A 53 -7.59 -8.84 -3.84
CA SER A 53 -7.34 -8.09 -2.61
C SER A 53 -8.52 -7.16 -2.28
N LEU A 54 -8.91 -7.14 -1.01
CA LEU A 54 -9.67 -6.03 -0.45
C LEU A 54 -8.74 -5.14 0.36
N GLU A 55 -8.77 -3.86 0.03
CA GLU A 55 -8.08 -2.82 0.76
C GLU A 55 -9.09 -2.02 1.58
N PHE A 56 -8.70 -1.62 2.79
CA PHE A 56 -9.59 -0.91 3.70
C PHE A 56 -8.93 0.37 4.19
N GLN A 57 -9.60 1.49 3.99
CA GLN A 57 -9.32 2.74 4.70
C GLN A 57 -10.07 2.68 6.03
N ILE A 58 -9.45 2.16 7.07
CA ILE A 58 -10.11 2.02 8.38
C ILE A 58 -9.98 3.26 9.27
N SER A 59 -9.03 4.14 8.96
CA SER A 59 -8.76 5.34 9.76
C SER A 59 -8.40 6.51 8.87
N ASP A 60 -8.98 7.66 9.15
CA ASP A 60 -8.55 8.97 8.66
C ASP A 60 -7.88 9.80 9.77
N VAL A 61 -7.45 9.14 10.84
CA VAL A 61 -6.64 9.71 11.91
C VAL A 61 -5.18 9.37 11.66
N CYS A 62 -4.29 10.35 11.78
CA CYS A 62 -2.85 10.15 11.74
C CYS A 62 -2.18 10.97 12.83
N ASN A 63 -1.17 10.42 13.48
CA ASN A 63 -0.34 11.09 14.47
C ASN A 63 0.76 11.98 13.86
N LEU A 64 0.86 12.05 12.51
CA LEU A 64 1.84 12.84 11.77
C LEU A 64 1.18 13.81 10.78
N LYS A 65 1.98 14.81 10.36
CA LYS A 65 1.67 15.77 9.29
C LYS A 65 2.85 15.88 8.33
N CYS A 66 3.21 14.76 7.68
CA CYS A 66 4.33 14.73 6.74
C CYS A 66 4.11 15.71 5.59
N PRO A 67 5.08 16.56 5.23
CA PRO A 67 4.88 17.65 4.26
C PRO A 67 4.49 17.16 2.86
N MET A 68 4.94 15.96 2.43
CA MET A 68 4.59 15.38 1.13
C MET A 68 3.24 14.64 1.14
N CYS A 69 2.63 14.45 2.29
CA CYS A 69 1.36 13.72 2.37
C CYS A 69 0.20 14.62 1.90
N TYR A 70 -0.65 14.10 1.01
CA TYR A 70 -1.84 14.83 0.55
C TYR A 70 -2.76 15.28 1.70
N ARG A 71 -2.77 14.56 2.82
CA ARG A 71 -3.53 14.95 4.03
C ARG A 71 -3.02 16.22 4.71
N SER A 72 -1.79 16.63 4.41
CA SER A 72 -1.21 17.89 4.92
C SER A 72 -1.50 19.09 4.03
N LYS A 73 -2.19 18.90 2.92
CA LYS A 73 -2.58 19.97 2.00
C LYS A 73 -3.81 20.72 2.50
N SER A 74 -3.92 22.00 2.12
CA SER A 74 -4.99 22.89 2.60
C SER A 74 -6.38 22.53 2.12
N ASP A 75 -6.48 21.82 1.00
CA ASP A 75 -7.72 21.37 0.37
C ASP A 75 -8.17 19.97 0.81
N TYR A 76 -7.38 19.31 1.66
CA TYR A 76 -7.75 17.99 2.17
C TYR A 76 -8.98 18.07 3.08
N VAL A 77 -10.04 17.37 2.68
CA VAL A 77 -11.27 17.22 3.47
C VAL A 77 -11.21 15.92 4.25
N GLN A 78 -11.16 16.04 5.57
CA GLN A 78 -11.16 14.88 6.47
C GLN A 78 -12.54 14.24 6.50
N ASP A 79 -12.59 12.89 6.45
CA ASP A 79 -13.84 12.15 6.62
C ASP A 79 -14.44 12.45 7.99
N PRO A 80 -15.73 12.86 8.08
CA PRO A 80 -16.37 13.21 9.35
C PRO A 80 -16.43 12.03 10.34
N ASN A 81 -16.53 10.80 9.85
CA ASN A 81 -16.56 9.59 10.69
C ASN A 81 -15.18 9.22 11.24
N ARG A 82 -14.11 9.60 10.51
CA ARG A 82 -12.70 9.40 10.85
C ARG A 82 -12.24 7.95 11.07
N LEU A 83 -13.12 7.04 11.45
CA LEU A 83 -12.86 5.62 11.70
C LEU A 83 -13.96 4.80 11.02
N MET A 84 -13.57 3.66 10.44
CA MET A 84 -14.51 2.72 9.83
C MET A 84 -15.29 1.99 10.94
N ASP A 85 -16.59 1.82 10.71
CA ASP A 85 -17.41 0.97 11.59
C ASP A 85 -16.97 -0.50 11.44
N PHE A 86 -16.80 -1.20 12.55
CA PHE A 86 -16.39 -2.60 12.54
C PHE A 86 -17.46 -3.51 11.89
N GLU A 87 -18.75 -3.15 11.96
CA GLU A 87 -19.82 -3.92 11.31
C GLU A 87 -19.70 -3.83 9.77
N LEU A 88 -19.31 -2.68 9.22
CA LEU A 88 -19.00 -2.55 7.79
C LEU A 88 -17.86 -3.48 7.39
N PHE A 89 -16.77 -3.47 8.16
CA PHE A 89 -15.64 -4.34 7.93
C PHE A 89 -16.05 -5.82 7.99
N LYS A 90 -16.79 -6.23 9.03
CA LYS A 90 -17.27 -7.61 9.17
C LYS A 90 -18.15 -8.04 8.01
N LYS A 91 -19.11 -7.17 7.59
CA LYS A 91 -19.98 -7.46 6.45
C LYS A 91 -19.17 -7.81 5.19
N ALA A 92 -18.18 -6.99 4.85
CA ALA A 92 -17.33 -7.24 3.68
C ALA A 92 -16.48 -8.51 3.82
N ILE A 93 -15.90 -8.75 5.00
CA ILE A 93 -15.06 -9.92 5.27
C ILE A 93 -15.88 -11.22 5.31
N ASP A 94 -17.08 -11.21 5.89
CA ASP A 94 -17.94 -12.41 5.95
C ASP A 94 -18.40 -12.85 4.57
N GLU A 95 -18.77 -11.89 3.70
CA GLU A 95 -19.14 -12.18 2.32
C GLU A 95 -17.98 -12.80 1.52
N THR A 96 -16.77 -12.32 1.77
CA THR A 96 -15.57 -12.68 1.00
C THR A 96 -14.71 -13.75 1.69
N ALA A 97 -15.21 -14.34 2.78
CA ALA A 97 -14.52 -15.37 3.55
C ALA A 97 -14.03 -16.52 2.65
N TRP A 98 -12.75 -16.89 2.77
CA TRP A 98 -12.07 -17.94 2.00
C TRP A 98 -11.97 -17.72 0.48
N LYS A 99 -12.48 -16.58 -0.03
CA LYS A 99 -12.52 -16.26 -1.47
C LYS A 99 -11.52 -15.18 -1.84
N VAL A 100 -11.35 -14.16 -0.98
CA VAL A 100 -10.38 -13.09 -1.19
C VAL A 100 -9.10 -13.39 -0.44
N PRO A 101 -7.98 -13.64 -1.15
CA PRO A 101 -6.74 -14.07 -0.50
C PRO A 101 -6.04 -12.98 0.29
N ALA A 102 -6.15 -11.71 -0.09
CA ALA A 102 -5.39 -10.64 0.55
C ALA A 102 -6.28 -9.54 1.14
N ILE A 103 -6.04 -9.20 2.39
CA ILE A 103 -6.65 -8.08 3.10
C ILE A 103 -5.56 -7.07 3.46
N ARG A 104 -5.77 -5.80 3.08
CA ARG A 104 -4.78 -4.77 3.30
C ARG A 104 -5.38 -3.53 3.94
N PHE A 105 -4.79 -3.07 5.02
CA PHE A 105 -5.16 -1.81 5.66
C PHE A 105 -4.21 -0.70 5.19
N ASN A 106 -4.72 0.21 4.39
CA ASN A 106 -3.96 1.28 3.76
C ASN A 106 -4.85 2.49 3.38
N SER A 107 -4.39 3.28 2.44
CA SER A 107 -4.99 4.47 1.83
C SER A 107 -4.73 5.74 2.64
N SER A 108 -5.50 6.06 3.66
CA SER A 108 -5.36 7.30 4.44
C SER A 108 -5.07 7.01 5.91
N GLY A 109 -4.60 8.03 6.62
CA GLY A 109 -4.39 7.94 8.07
C GLY A 109 -3.30 6.98 8.51
N GLU A 110 -3.40 6.57 9.76
CA GLU A 110 -2.55 5.55 10.40
C GLU A 110 -3.46 4.44 10.95
N SER A 111 -3.44 3.27 10.31
CA SER A 111 -4.37 2.17 10.62
C SER A 111 -4.30 1.69 12.06
N VAL A 112 -3.11 1.70 12.68
CA VAL A 112 -2.94 1.24 14.06
C VAL A 112 -3.58 2.15 15.10
N LEU A 113 -4.04 3.34 14.71
CA LEU A 113 -4.82 4.23 15.58
C LEU A 113 -6.30 3.86 15.64
N HIS A 114 -6.76 2.90 14.83
CA HIS A 114 -8.10 2.37 14.96
C HIS A 114 -8.17 1.49 16.23
N PRO A 115 -9.09 1.77 17.18
CA PRO A 115 -9.12 1.07 18.46
C PRO A 115 -9.35 -0.44 18.33
N GLN A 116 -10.01 -0.89 17.26
CA GLN A 116 -10.31 -2.30 17.00
C GLN A 116 -9.39 -2.90 15.92
N PHE A 117 -8.22 -2.30 15.66
CA PHE A 117 -7.32 -2.75 14.57
C PHE A 117 -6.88 -4.22 14.75
N ILE A 118 -6.51 -4.62 15.97
CA ILE A 118 -6.10 -6.01 16.24
C ILE A 118 -7.26 -6.99 15.99
N GLU A 119 -8.47 -6.62 16.43
CA GLU A 119 -9.68 -7.40 16.22
C GLU A 119 -9.99 -7.54 14.73
N MET A 120 -9.81 -6.48 13.94
CA MET A 120 -9.97 -6.52 12.47
C MET A 120 -8.97 -7.47 11.82
N VAL A 121 -7.69 -7.39 12.21
CA VAL A 121 -6.66 -8.32 11.73
C VAL A 121 -7.05 -9.77 12.03
N LYS A 122 -7.37 -10.05 13.28
CA LYS A 122 -7.75 -11.39 13.73
C LYS A 122 -8.99 -11.89 13.01
N TYR A 123 -10.01 -11.03 12.88
CA TYR A 123 -11.25 -11.37 12.17
C TYR A 123 -10.99 -11.78 10.72
N ALA A 124 -10.15 -11.01 10.00
CA ALA A 124 -9.77 -11.35 8.64
C ALA A 124 -9.03 -12.70 8.55
N LYS A 125 -8.10 -12.97 9.47
CA LYS A 125 -7.39 -14.27 9.53
C LYS A 125 -8.33 -15.43 9.84
N ASP A 126 -9.25 -15.27 10.79
CA ASP A 126 -10.24 -16.28 11.16
C ASP A 126 -11.24 -16.57 10.01
N ARG A 127 -11.36 -15.68 9.03
CA ARG A 127 -12.16 -15.83 7.79
C ARG A 127 -11.34 -16.27 6.58
N GLY A 128 -10.11 -16.76 6.79
CA GLY A 128 -9.31 -17.43 5.78
C GLY A 128 -8.46 -16.52 4.90
N ALA A 129 -8.24 -15.26 5.28
CA ALA A 129 -7.30 -14.40 4.57
C ALA A 129 -5.89 -15.04 4.57
N VAL A 130 -5.38 -15.33 3.39
CA VAL A 130 -4.02 -15.87 3.17
C VAL A 130 -2.98 -14.85 3.63
N GLU A 131 -3.21 -13.58 3.29
CA GLU A 131 -2.32 -12.49 3.62
C GLU A 131 -3.07 -11.29 4.22
N VAL A 132 -2.67 -10.85 5.42
CA VAL A 132 -3.12 -9.62 6.06
C VAL A 132 -1.94 -8.67 6.24
N SER A 133 -2.07 -7.43 5.75
CA SER A 133 -0.98 -6.46 5.75
C SER A 133 -1.44 -5.03 5.99
N PHE A 134 -0.50 -4.16 6.37
CA PHE A 134 -0.75 -2.73 6.54
C PHE A 134 0.48 -1.86 6.29
N ILE A 135 0.24 -0.54 6.11
CA ILE A 135 1.29 0.47 6.03
C ILE A 135 1.23 1.32 7.29
N THR A 136 2.39 1.69 7.84
CA THR A 136 2.48 2.45 9.09
C THR A 136 3.70 3.38 9.11
N ASN A 137 3.60 4.45 9.88
CA ASN A 137 4.74 5.26 10.27
C ASN A 137 5.48 4.71 11.49
N ALA A 138 4.98 3.63 12.09
CA ALA A 138 5.43 2.95 13.30
C ALA A 138 5.48 3.82 14.58
N GLY A 139 5.10 5.10 14.52
CA GLY A 139 5.12 6.00 15.68
C GLY A 139 4.25 5.49 16.84
N ALA A 140 3.04 5.04 16.51
CA ALA A 140 2.07 4.54 17.48
C ALA A 140 2.27 3.05 17.85
N ILE A 141 3.22 2.34 17.24
CA ILE A 141 3.47 0.93 17.55
C ILE A 141 4.46 0.82 18.70
N SER A 142 4.01 0.35 19.85
CA SER A 142 4.88 -0.14 20.92
C SER A 142 5.32 -1.58 20.64
N LEU A 143 6.36 -2.06 21.33
CA LEU A 143 6.79 -3.46 21.20
C LEU A 143 5.70 -4.44 21.68
N GLU A 144 4.92 -4.07 22.69
CA GLU A 144 3.75 -4.84 23.13
C GLU A 144 2.68 -4.91 22.04
N LEU A 145 2.39 -3.78 21.37
CA LEU A 145 1.42 -3.77 20.27
C LEU A 145 1.92 -4.60 19.09
N PHE A 146 3.21 -4.54 18.77
CA PHE A 146 3.81 -5.37 17.72
C PHE A 146 3.67 -6.88 18.04
N GLU A 147 3.91 -7.28 19.29
CA GLU A 147 3.71 -8.66 19.73
C GLU A 147 2.25 -9.10 19.56
N LYS A 148 1.28 -8.25 19.93
CA LYS A 148 -0.14 -8.50 19.69
C LYS A 148 -0.48 -8.63 18.20
N LEU A 149 0.11 -7.81 17.33
CA LEU A 149 -0.07 -7.88 15.88
C LEU A 149 0.52 -9.18 15.29
N LEU A 150 1.69 -9.62 15.79
CA LEU A 150 2.26 -10.92 15.43
C LEU A 150 1.32 -12.05 15.80
N LEU A 151 0.81 -12.06 17.03
CA LEU A 151 -0.12 -13.07 17.54
C LEU A 151 -1.49 -13.03 16.86
N ALA A 152 -1.93 -11.86 16.40
CA ALA A 152 -3.16 -11.70 15.62
C ALA A 152 -3.02 -12.23 14.17
N GLY A 153 -1.79 -12.50 13.70
CA GLY A 153 -1.53 -13.10 12.40
C GLY A 153 -1.26 -12.11 11.27
N VAL A 154 -0.73 -10.92 11.57
CA VAL A 154 -0.22 -10.03 10.50
C VAL A 154 0.88 -10.74 9.72
N ASP A 155 0.76 -10.75 8.39
CA ASP A 155 1.73 -11.43 7.52
C ASP A 155 2.90 -10.53 7.14
N TRP A 156 2.63 -9.25 6.86
CA TRP A 156 3.67 -8.27 6.61
C TRP A 156 3.21 -6.84 6.89
N MET A 157 4.17 -5.97 7.12
CA MET A 157 3.94 -4.55 7.31
C MET A 157 4.96 -3.73 6.54
N THR A 158 4.53 -2.58 6.02
CA THR A 158 5.43 -1.58 5.46
C THR A 158 5.62 -0.46 6.48
N VAL A 159 6.87 -0.22 6.87
CA VAL A 159 7.25 0.93 7.71
C VAL A 159 7.81 2.03 6.82
N SER A 160 7.18 3.19 6.88
CA SER A 160 7.60 4.37 6.11
C SER A 160 8.78 5.07 6.78
N VAL A 161 9.94 5.09 6.11
CA VAL A 161 11.18 5.70 6.60
C VAL A 161 11.78 6.59 5.51
N ASP A 162 11.49 7.89 5.58
CA ASP A 162 11.92 8.86 4.56
C ASP A 162 13.18 9.60 5.03
N GLY A 163 14.32 8.98 4.82
CA GLY A 163 15.62 9.48 5.24
C GLY A 163 16.12 8.87 6.55
N ILE A 164 17.23 9.38 7.06
CA ILE A 164 17.88 8.98 8.32
C ILE A 164 18.15 10.20 9.18
N TYR A 165 18.26 10.00 10.50
CA TYR A 165 18.59 11.05 11.48
C TYR A 165 17.73 12.31 11.32
N GLU A 166 18.37 13.48 11.18
CA GLU A 166 17.70 14.77 11.08
C GLU A 166 16.72 14.86 9.90
N GLU A 167 17.06 14.24 8.76
CA GLU A 167 16.17 14.27 7.60
C GLU A 167 14.87 13.52 7.87
N TYR A 168 14.95 12.32 8.47
CA TYR A 168 13.78 11.60 8.94
C TYR A 168 12.94 12.43 9.90
N GLU A 169 13.59 13.07 10.90
CA GLU A 169 12.92 13.84 11.94
C GLU A 169 12.23 15.09 11.41
N LYS A 170 12.78 15.75 10.38
CA LYS A 170 12.11 16.87 9.69
C LYS A 170 10.83 16.42 8.97
N ILE A 171 10.89 15.26 8.30
CA ILE A 171 9.78 14.77 7.47
C ILE A 171 8.69 14.12 8.33
N ARG A 172 9.10 13.31 9.31
CA ARG A 172 8.21 12.51 10.16
C ARG A 172 8.00 13.09 11.56
N TYR A 173 8.12 14.43 11.68
CA TYR A 173 7.91 15.11 12.97
C TYR A 173 6.58 14.70 13.63
N PRO A 174 6.53 14.43 14.94
CA PRO A 174 7.60 14.60 15.95
C PRO A 174 8.46 13.33 16.23
N LEU A 175 8.44 12.34 15.35
CA LEU A 175 9.15 11.08 15.56
C LEU A 175 10.68 11.30 15.54
N LYS A 176 11.41 10.48 16.33
CA LYS A 176 12.86 10.46 16.40
C LYS A 176 13.43 9.23 15.69
N PHE A 177 14.48 9.41 14.91
CA PHE A 177 15.08 8.32 14.14
C PHE A 177 15.64 7.22 15.04
N ASP A 178 16.38 7.59 16.07
CA ASP A 178 17.00 6.61 16.98
C ASP A 178 15.93 5.79 17.73
N GLU A 179 14.80 6.41 18.12
CA GLU A 179 13.68 5.70 18.75
C GLU A 179 13.03 4.70 17.79
N LEU A 180 12.84 5.08 16.53
CA LEU A 180 12.35 4.17 15.50
C LEU A 180 13.31 3.01 15.28
N TYR A 181 14.60 3.30 15.17
CA TYR A 181 15.62 2.30 14.90
C TYR A 181 15.71 1.25 16.02
N GLU A 182 15.72 1.69 17.29
CA GLU A 182 15.67 0.78 18.45
C GLU A 182 14.37 -0.01 18.50
N LYS A 183 13.25 0.60 18.14
CA LYS A 183 11.96 -0.10 18.01
C LYS A 183 12.01 -1.21 16.96
N LEU A 184 12.58 -0.95 15.79
CA LEU A 184 12.75 -1.95 14.73
C LEU A 184 13.63 -3.12 15.17
N LYS A 185 14.73 -2.85 15.91
CA LYS A 185 15.54 -3.90 16.55
C LYS A 185 14.71 -4.75 17.51
N GLY A 186 13.91 -4.10 18.37
CA GLY A 186 13.01 -4.78 19.30
C GLY A 186 11.97 -5.65 18.58
N MET A 187 11.43 -5.19 17.46
CA MET A 187 10.51 -5.98 16.64
C MET A 187 11.18 -7.24 16.07
N LYS A 188 12.42 -7.13 15.58
CA LYS A 188 13.20 -8.30 15.10
C LYS A 188 13.46 -9.28 16.24
N GLU A 189 13.77 -8.80 17.44
CA GLU A 189 13.97 -9.66 18.62
C GLU A 189 12.69 -10.37 19.05
N ILE A 190 11.53 -9.72 18.97
CA ILE A 190 10.22 -10.37 19.20
C ILE A 190 10.01 -11.49 18.19
N LYS A 191 10.20 -11.23 16.88
CA LYS A 191 10.11 -12.27 15.84
C LYS A 191 11.01 -13.46 16.15
N ARG A 192 12.24 -13.21 16.60
CA ARG A 192 13.21 -14.25 16.99
C ARG A 192 12.70 -15.09 18.17
N ARG A 193 12.15 -14.45 19.21
CA ARG A 193 11.59 -15.15 20.38
C ARG A 193 10.46 -16.11 20.01
N TYR A 194 9.62 -15.70 19.05
CA TYR A 194 8.51 -16.51 18.54
C TYR A 194 8.91 -17.47 17.42
N SER A 195 10.20 -17.48 17.01
CA SER A 195 10.67 -18.24 15.85
C SER A 195 9.80 -18.00 14.60
N SER A 196 9.29 -16.78 14.44
CA SER A 196 8.36 -16.39 13.38
C SER A 196 9.04 -15.55 12.32
N PRO A 197 8.92 -15.88 11.02
CA PRO A 197 9.32 -14.98 9.94
C PRO A 197 8.34 -13.81 9.78
N LYS A 198 7.15 -13.88 10.39
CA LYS A 198 6.09 -12.87 10.32
C LYS A 198 6.01 -12.03 11.59
N PRO A 199 5.47 -10.79 11.48
CA PRO A 199 5.24 -10.04 10.24
C PRO A 199 6.54 -9.78 9.49
N ALA A 200 6.56 -10.00 8.17
CA ALA A 200 7.70 -9.56 7.37
C ALA A 200 7.76 -8.03 7.34
N ILE A 201 8.89 -7.44 7.70
CA ILE A 201 9.07 -5.99 7.82
C ILE A 201 9.69 -5.45 6.54
N ASN A 202 8.90 -4.69 5.78
CA ASN A 202 9.37 -3.94 4.63
C ASN A 202 9.62 -2.48 5.03
N ILE A 203 10.81 -1.96 4.76
CA ILE A 203 11.10 -0.54 4.91
C ILE A 203 10.90 0.15 3.57
N GLN A 204 10.15 1.26 3.59
CA GLN A 204 9.84 2.02 2.38
C GLN A 204 10.15 3.50 2.58
N GLY A 205 10.97 4.06 1.69
CA GLY A 205 11.25 5.48 1.63
C GLY A 205 10.76 6.12 0.34
N VAL A 206 10.74 7.45 0.28
CA VAL A 206 10.53 8.21 -0.95
C VAL A 206 11.88 8.64 -1.51
N TRP A 207 12.11 8.40 -2.79
CA TRP A 207 13.45 8.48 -3.38
C TRP A 207 14.23 9.78 -3.11
N PRO A 208 13.70 10.99 -3.36
CA PRO A 208 14.48 12.21 -3.13
C PRO A 208 14.93 12.40 -1.68
N MET A 209 14.23 11.79 -0.73
CA MET A 209 14.51 11.92 0.70
C MET A 209 15.58 10.92 1.16
N ILE A 210 15.71 9.78 0.50
CA ILE A 210 16.70 8.75 0.84
C ILE A 210 17.96 8.81 -0.03
N GLU A 211 17.89 9.46 -1.20
CA GLU A 211 18.99 9.54 -2.16
C GLU A 211 20.29 10.13 -1.59
N PRO A 212 20.27 11.23 -0.78
CA PRO A 212 21.49 11.88 -0.33
C PRO A 212 22.42 10.95 0.47
N ASP A 213 21.87 10.02 1.24
CA ASP A 213 22.60 9.08 2.11
C ASP A 213 22.25 7.63 1.79
N ILE A 214 22.00 7.29 0.53
CA ILE A 214 21.39 6.02 0.12
C ILE A 214 22.16 4.77 0.62
N GLU A 215 23.48 4.75 0.53
CA GLU A 215 24.27 3.61 1.00
C GLU A 215 24.14 3.44 2.51
N LYS A 216 24.27 4.52 3.26
CA LYS A 216 24.11 4.52 4.71
C LYS A 216 22.68 4.15 5.13
N TYR A 217 21.69 4.61 4.37
CA TYR A 217 20.28 4.23 4.58
C TYR A 217 20.10 2.71 4.44
N ILE A 218 20.63 2.11 3.37
CA ILE A 218 20.58 0.67 3.16
C ILE A 218 21.30 -0.08 4.27
N ASP A 219 22.52 0.35 4.64
CA ASP A 219 23.32 -0.28 5.69
C ASP A 219 22.60 -0.29 7.05
N LEU A 220 21.91 0.80 7.39
CA LEU A 220 21.14 0.91 8.63
C LEU A 220 19.85 0.10 8.59
N MET A 221 19.15 0.08 7.47
CA MET A 221 17.84 -0.57 7.38
C MET A 221 17.95 -2.08 7.18
N THR A 222 19.01 -2.58 6.53
CA THR A 222 19.22 -4.02 6.25
C THR A 222 19.14 -4.91 7.48
N PRO A 223 19.79 -4.62 8.61
CA PRO A 223 19.75 -5.49 9.80
C PRO A 223 18.38 -5.48 10.51
N VAL A 224 17.55 -4.47 10.31
CA VAL A 224 16.28 -4.27 11.02
C VAL A 224 15.03 -4.52 10.16
N SER A 225 15.22 -4.91 8.90
CA SER A 225 14.13 -5.21 7.95
C SER A 225 14.28 -6.57 7.29
N ASP A 226 13.23 -7.03 6.65
CA ASP A 226 13.24 -8.21 5.79
C ASP A 226 13.39 -7.80 4.30
N TYR A 227 12.98 -6.59 3.93
CA TYR A 227 13.11 -6.02 2.60
C TYR A 227 13.17 -4.49 2.64
N ILE A 228 13.78 -3.88 1.61
CA ILE A 228 13.85 -2.43 1.43
C ILE A 228 13.38 -2.08 0.02
N ASN A 229 12.43 -1.15 -0.07
CA ASN A 229 11.96 -0.58 -1.32
C ASN A 229 11.81 0.95 -1.21
N TYR A 230 11.49 1.58 -2.34
CA TYR A 230 11.20 3.01 -2.37
C TYR A 230 10.03 3.31 -3.31
N ASN A 231 9.42 4.47 -3.08
CA ASN A 231 8.47 5.09 -3.99
C ASN A 231 9.15 6.24 -4.73
N THR A 232 8.72 6.48 -5.97
CA THR A 232 8.98 7.76 -6.63
C THR A 232 8.27 8.88 -5.88
N TYR A 233 8.81 10.09 -5.97
CA TYR A 233 8.17 11.27 -5.42
C TYR A 233 6.95 11.67 -6.25
N ILE A 234 5.85 11.96 -5.58
CA ILE A 234 4.62 12.50 -6.16
C ILE A 234 4.43 13.90 -5.64
N ASP A 235 4.57 14.88 -6.51
CA ASP A 235 4.27 16.28 -6.18
C ASP A 235 2.77 16.53 -6.35
N VAL A 236 2.04 16.42 -5.25
CA VAL A 236 0.58 16.60 -5.24
C VAL A 236 0.19 18.02 -5.65
N ASP A 237 1.00 19.04 -5.31
CA ASP A 237 0.71 20.43 -5.68
C ASP A 237 0.85 20.65 -7.18
N LYS A 238 1.83 20.02 -7.83
CA LYS A 238 1.93 20.04 -9.30
C LYS A 238 0.75 19.36 -9.98
N LEU A 239 0.28 18.24 -9.43
CA LEU A 239 -0.91 17.55 -9.96
C LEU A 239 -2.15 18.44 -9.91
N HIS A 240 -2.36 19.16 -8.81
CA HIS A 240 -3.50 20.05 -8.61
C HIS A 240 -3.37 21.35 -9.40
N SER A 241 -2.15 21.83 -9.69
CA SER A 241 -1.93 23.05 -10.48
C SER A 241 -2.18 22.90 -11.97
N GLY A 242 -2.58 21.71 -12.43
CA GLY A 242 -2.78 21.40 -13.85
C GLY A 242 -1.47 21.31 -14.64
N CYS A 243 -0.33 21.12 -13.96
CA CYS A 243 0.93 20.84 -14.63
C CYS A 243 0.79 19.54 -15.41
N LEU A 244 0.93 19.63 -16.74
CA LEU A 244 0.80 18.50 -17.63
C LEU A 244 2.04 17.62 -17.50
N LEU A 245 1.87 16.50 -16.80
CA LEU A 245 2.82 15.40 -16.86
C LEU A 245 2.77 14.74 -18.22
N GLU A 246 3.90 14.23 -18.70
CA GLU A 246 3.97 13.55 -19.99
C GLU A 246 3.31 12.17 -19.90
N ALA A 247 2.13 12.03 -20.49
CA ALA A 247 1.40 10.76 -20.48
C ALA A 247 2.15 9.66 -21.25
N GLU A 248 2.06 8.42 -20.77
CA GLU A 248 2.44 7.24 -21.55
C GLU A 248 1.30 6.86 -22.49
N PRO A 249 1.48 6.98 -23.84
CA PRO A 249 0.39 6.77 -24.79
C PRO A 249 -0.23 5.37 -24.73
N GLU A 250 0.62 4.37 -24.47
CA GLU A 250 0.24 2.94 -24.45
C GLU A 250 -0.10 2.44 -23.03
N PHE A 251 -0.23 3.34 -22.06
CA PHE A 251 -0.51 2.95 -20.69
C PHE A 251 -1.86 2.24 -20.57
N THR A 252 -1.85 1.09 -19.92
CA THR A 252 -3.00 0.34 -19.46
C THR A 252 -2.88 0.04 -17.97
N CYS A 253 -3.99 -0.05 -17.26
CA CYS A 253 -4.00 -0.21 -15.81
C CYS A 253 -4.55 -1.57 -15.38
N SER A 254 -3.80 -2.29 -14.54
CA SER A 254 -4.18 -3.59 -14.01
C SER A 254 -5.08 -3.53 -12.76
N GLU A 255 -5.13 -2.40 -12.07
CA GLU A 255 -5.79 -2.26 -10.77
C GLU A 255 -7.25 -2.75 -10.73
N PRO A 256 -8.12 -2.45 -11.73
CA PRO A 256 -9.51 -2.88 -11.73
C PRO A 256 -9.72 -4.40 -11.86
N TYR A 257 -8.65 -5.16 -12.14
CA TYR A 257 -8.65 -6.62 -12.20
C TYR A 257 -8.09 -7.28 -10.94
N GLN A 258 -7.56 -6.49 -10.00
CA GLN A 258 -6.80 -7.01 -8.87
C GLN A 258 -7.45 -6.75 -7.52
N ARG A 259 -8.06 -5.56 -7.35
CA ARG A 259 -8.47 -5.09 -6.02
C ARG A 259 -9.71 -4.21 -6.00
N LEU A 260 -10.26 -4.07 -4.80
CA LEU A 260 -11.18 -3.01 -4.43
C LEU A 260 -10.68 -2.32 -3.16
N LEU A 261 -10.88 -0.99 -3.08
CA LEU A 261 -10.66 -0.20 -1.87
C LEU A 261 -12.00 0.21 -1.28
N ILE A 262 -12.24 -0.16 -0.03
CA ILE A 262 -13.42 0.22 0.75
C ILE A 262 -13.03 1.37 1.67
N LEU A 263 -13.72 2.49 1.53
CA LEU A 263 -13.52 3.70 2.33
C LEU A 263 -14.30 3.64 3.64
N ILE A 264 -13.99 4.53 4.57
CA ILE A 264 -14.62 4.62 5.90
C ILE A 264 -16.14 4.71 5.84
N ASN A 265 -16.68 5.45 4.86
CA ASN A 265 -18.13 5.64 4.66
C ASN A 265 -18.81 4.48 3.88
N GLY A 266 -18.06 3.45 3.52
CA GLY A 266 -18.53 2.31 2.72
C GLY A 266 -18.39 2.47 1.22
N ASP A 267 -18.03 3.63 0.71
CA ASP A 267 -17.79 3.80 -0.73
C ASP A 267 -16.66 2.88 -1.20
N VAL A 268 -16.84 2.31 -2.37
CA VAL A 268 -15.88 1.36 -2.95
C VAL A 268 -15.27 1.94 -4.22
N ARG A 269 -13.94 1.84 -4.33
CA ARG A 269 -13.15 2.30 -5.48
C ARG A 269 -12.33 1.17 -6.09
N PRO A 270 -11.98 1.26 -7.39
CA PRO A 270 -11.19 0.25 -8.08
C PRO A 270 -9.70 0.26 -7.70
N CYS A 271 -9.21 1.30 -7.06
CA CYS A 271 -7.81 1.44 -6.61
C CYS A 271 -7.65 2.50 -5.53
N CYS A 272 -6.43 2.59 -4.97
CA CYS A 272 -6.03 3.60 -3.96
C CYS A 272 -5.59 4.95 -4.58
N GLY A 273 -5.82 5.17 -5.88
CA GLY A 273 -5.47 6.42 -6.55
C GLY A 273 -6.17 7.62 -5.94
N TYR A 274 -5.46 8.74 -5.90
CA TYR A 274 -6.04 10.01 -5.44
C TYR A 274 -7.17 10.44 -6.38
N ALA A 275 -8.27 10.89 -5.80
CA ALA A 275 -9.36 11.55 -6.52
C ALA A 275 -9.62 12.91 -5.88
N GLU A 276 -9.61 13.97 -6.67
CA GLU A 276 -9.84 15.36 -6.22
C GLU A 276 -11.23 15.51 -5.57
N LYS A 277 -12.23 14.83 -6.14
CA LYS A 277 -13.58 14.77 -5.56
C LYS A 277 -13.86 13.38 -5.01
N SER A 278 -14.50 13.32 -3.85
CA SER A 278 -14.77 12.07 -3.15
C SER A 278 -15.62 11.09 -3.97
N GLU A 279 -16.54 11.59 -4.77
CA GLU A 279 -17.42 10.79 -5.63
C GLU A 279 -16.73 10.20 -6.87
N TRP A 280 -15.56 10.73 -7.26
CA TRP A 280 -14.84 10.21 -8.41
C TRP A 280 -14.26 8.82 -8.12
N GLY A 281 -14.52 7.91 -9.04
CA GLY A 281 -14.06 6.53 -8.93
C GLY A 281 -14.91 5.65 -8.00
N VAL A 282 -16.02 6.15 -7.44
CA VAL A 282 -16.93 5.31 -6.64
C VAL A 282 -17.70 4.38 -7.57
N VAL A 283 -17.52 3.07 -7.35
CA VAL A 283 -18.15 2.00 -8.16
C VAL A 283 -19.31 1.31 -7.45
N GLY A 284 -19.50 1.54 -6.17
CA GLY A 284 -20.58 1.04 -5.33
C GLY A 284 -20.39 1.44 -3.88
N ASN A 285 -21.23 0.95 -2.97
CA ASN A 285 -21.12 1.20 -1.54
C ASN A 285 -21.37 -0.08 -0.75
N ALA A 286 -20.38 -0.53 0.01
CA ALA A 286 -20.39 -1.81 0.74
C ALA A 286 -21.43 -1.90 1.88
N TRP A 287 -22.06 -0.80 2.29
CA TRP A 287 -23.21 -0.87 3.17
C TRP A 287 -24.48 -1.39 2.44
N ASN A 288 -24.65 -0.99 1.19
CA ASN A 288 -25.87 -1.21 0.40
C ASN A 288 -25.74 -2.42 -0.52
N ASP A 289 -24.57 -2.59 -1.14
CA ASP A 289 -24.30 -3.58 -2.16
C ASP A 289 -23.44 -4.71 -1.61
N SER A 290 -23.44 -5.88 -2.23
CA SER A 290 -22.47 -6.93 -1.97
C SER A 290 -21.16 -6.65 -2.71
N ILE A 291 -20.06 -7.17 -2.20
CA ILE A 291 -18.74 -7.04 -2.85
C ILE A 291 -18.76 -7.70 -4.24
N ASN A 292 -19.48 -8.82 -4.40
CA ASN A 292 -19.61 -9.50 -5.68
C ASN A 292 -20.40 -8.65 -6.69
N GLU A 293 -21.53 -8.04 -6.29
CA GLU A 293 -22.30 -7.13 -7.15
C GLU A 293 -21.48 -5.92 -7.59
N ILE A 294 -20.71 -5.32 -6.68
CA ILE A 294 -19.79 -4.22 -7.01
C ILE A 294 -18.71 -4.69 -7.97
N TRP A 295 -18.11 -5.88 -7.70
CA TRP A 295 -17.02 -6.44 -8.50
C TRP A 295 -17.41 -6.75 -9.94
N HIS A 296 -18.65 -7.17 -10.17
CA HIS A 296 -19.21 -7.47 -11.49
C HIS A 296 -20.15 -6.37 -12.02
N GLY A 297 -20.26 -5.25 -11.30
CA GLY A 297 -21.17 -4.15 -11.67
C GLY A 297 -20.68 -3.35 -12.88
N GLU A 298 -21.63 -2.79 -13.63
CA GLU A 298 -21.38 -2.02 -14.85
C GLU A 298 -20.36 -0.88 -14.69
N ARG A 299 -20.35 -0.23 -13.52
CA ARG A 299 -19.40 0.85 -13.25
C ARG A 299 -17.96 0.35 -13.25
N LEU A 300 -17.69 -0.78 -12.58
CA LEU A 300 -16.34 -1.35 -12.55
C LEU A 300 -15.97 -2.01 -13.88
N GLU A 301 -16.94 -2.58 -14.59
CA GLU A 301 -16.74 -3.10 -15.95
C GLU A 301 -16.27 -1.99 -16.90
N ARG A 302 -16.91 -0.82 -16.85
CA ARG A 302 -16.44 0.34 -17.61
C ARG A 302 -15.01 0.78 -17.23
N PHE A 303 -14.63 0.72 -15.93
CA PHE A 303 -13.23 0.95 -15.54
C PHE A 303 -12.29 -0.05 -16.19
N ARG A 304 -12.63 -1.34 -16.21
CA ARG A 304 -11.82 -2.39 -16.84
C ARG A 304 -11.66 -2.15 -18.32
N GLU A 305 -12.76 -1.88 -19.02
CA GLU A 305 -12.77 -1.60 -20.46
C GLU A 305 -11.84 -0.42 -20.80
N LEU A 306 -12.03 0.72 -20.15
CA LEU A 306 -11.25 1.92 -20.40
C LEU A 306 -9.79 1.78 -19.96
N CYS A 307 -9.53 1.14 -18.82
CA CYS A 307 -8.18 0.92 -18.33
C CYS A 307 -7.39 -0.12 -19.14
N SER A 308 -8.06 -1.02 -19.86
CA SER A 308 -7.41 -2.00 -20.75
C SER A 308 -7.10 -1.43 -22.14
N THR A 309 -7.70 -0.30 -22.49
CA THR A 309 -7.51 0.37 -23.78
C THR A 309 -6.41 1.44 -23.64
N PRO A 310 -5.37 1.44 -24.48
CA PRO A 310 -4.35 2.49 -24.48
C PRO A 310 -4.96 3.89 -24.49
N GLY A 311 -4.64 4.71 -23.49
CA GLY A 311 -5.18 6.07 -23.35
C GLY A 311 -6.64 6.18 -22.87
N GLY A 312 -7.40 5.07 -22.81
CA GLY A 312 -8.81 5.07 -22.40
C GLY A 312 -9.04 5.55 -20.97
N TYR A 313 -8.07 5.39 -20.08
CA TYR A 313 -8.12 5.90 -18.70
C TYR A 313 -8.43 7.42 -18.63
N LYS A 314 -8.12 8.19 -19.68
CA LYS A 314 -8.37 9.64 -19.76
C LYS A 314 -9.86 10.01 -19.76
N GLU A 315 -10.72 9.05 -20.03
CA GLU A 315 -12.19 9.25 -19.95
C GLU A 315 -12.71 9.13 -18.51
N LEU A 316 -11.90 8.66 -17.58
CA LEU A 316 -12.24 8.50 -16.16
C LEU A 316 -11.69 9.67 -15.35
N GLU A 317 -12.55 10.47 -14.72
CA GLU A 317 -12.15 11.68 -13.97
C GLU A 317 -11.07 11.37 -12.92
N MET A 318 -11.23 10.29 -12.17
CA MET A 318 -10.25 9.84 -11.19
C MET A 318 -8.88 9.52 -11.81
N CYS A 319 -8.85 9.08 -13.06
CA CYS A 319 -7.62 8.60 -13.70
C CYS A 319 -6.90 9.70 -14.50
N LYS A 320 -7.53 10.82 -14.80
CA LYS A 320 -6.92 11.92 -15.57
C LYS A 320 -5.66 12.49 -14.90
N SER A 321 -5.68 12.57 -13.58
CA SER A 321 -4.54 13.03 -12.77
C SER A 321 -3.73 11.89 -12.15
N CYS A 322 -3.90 10.66 -12.64
CA CYS A 322 -3.18 9.51 -12.11
C CYS A 322 -1.71 9.54 -12.51
N VAL A 323 -0.81 9.75 -11.55
CA VAL A 323 0.64 9.78 -11.80
C VAL A 323 1.18 8.52 -12.45
N VAL A 324 0.59 7.37 -12.14
CA VAL A 324 1.03 6.06 -12.67
C VAL A 324 0.89 5.96 -14.19
N ALA A 325 0.00 6.76 -14.79
CA ALA A 325 -0.20 6.82 -16.24
C ALA A 325 0.82 7.74 -16.97
N HIS A 326 1.81 8.27 -16.26
CA HIS A 326 2.77 9.21 -16.81
C HIS A 326 4.17 8.64 -16.85
N LYS A 327 5.03 9.26 -17.67
CA LYS A 327 6.44 8.88 -17.79
C LYS A 327 7.18 9.14 -16.48
N ILE A 328 8.21 8.34 -16.24
CA ILE A 328 9.05 8.43 -15.05
C ILE A 328 10.48 8.72 -15.51
N LYS A 329 11.12 9.70 -14.87
CA LYS A 329 12.55 9.93 -15.03
C LYS A 329 13.35 8.80 -14.43
N GLU A 330 14.41 8.40 -15.11
CA GLU A 330 15.37 7.43 -14.67
C GLU A 330 16.74 8.09 -14.45
N LYS A 331 17.44 7.67 -13.40
CA LYS A 331 18.78 8.15 -13.07
C LYS A 331 19.68 6.97 -12.74
N ALA A 332 20.88 6.94 -13.34
CA ALA A 332 21.89 5.99 -12.94
C ALA A 332 22.55 6.45 -11.62
N VAL A 333 22.48 5.61 -10.60
CA VAL A 333 23.03 5.88 -9.26
C VAL A 333 23.97 4.75 -8.87
N LYS A 334 25.14 5.10 -8.30
CA LYS A 334 26.03 4.11 -7.71
C LYS A 334 25.59 3.79 -6.28
N ILE A 335 25.44 2.52 -5.97
CA ILE A 335 25.08 2.01 -4.65
C ILE A 335 26.04 0.85 -4.36
N HIS A 336 26.87 0.97 -3.32
CA HIS A 336 27.92 -0.01 -2.96
C HIS A 336 28.79 -0.44 -4.16
N GLY A 337 29.15 0.55 -5.00
CA GLY A 337 29.98 0.34 -6.19
C GLY A 337 29.25 -0.20 -7.43
N GLU A 338 28.00 -0.64 -7.31
CA GLU A 338 27.16 -1.08 -8.41
C GLU A 338 26.33 0.07 -9.00
N THR A 339 26.23 0.14 -10.33
CA THR A 339 25.35 1.11 -10.99
C THR A 339 23.94 0.54 -11.11
N ARG A 340 22.97 1.24 -10.53
CA ARG A 340 21.53 0.89 -10.60
C ARG A 340 20.75 2.00 -11.30
N VAL A 341 19.77 1.62 -12.10
CA VAL A 341 18.82 2.56 -12.71
C VAL A 341 17.66 2.77 -11.73
N ILE A 342 17.53 4.01 -11.28
CA ILE A 342 16.54 4.40 -10.29
C ILE A 342 15.46 5.26 -10.96
N LYS A 343 14.22 4.94 -10.68
CA LYS A 343 13.04 5.73 -11.08
C LYS A 343 12.80 6.81 -10.02
N THR A 344 12.92 8.07 -10.40
CA THR A 344 13.06 9.18 -9.44
C THR A 344 11.79 10.01 -9.24
N GLU A 345 11.17 10.47 -10.33
CA GLU A 345 9.97 11.32 -10.29
C GLU A 345 9.13 11.14 -11.56
N TYR A 346 7.85 11.43 -11.48
CA TYR A 346 6.97 11.51 -12.66
C TYR A 346 7.18 12.85 -13.39
N VAL A 347 7.13 12.83 -14.71
CA VAL A 347 7.35 13.98 -15.60
C VAL A 347 6.18 14.21 -16.53
#